data_0015ddd04c01b912355619bb1425c067
#
_entry.id   0015ddd04c01b912355619bb1425c067
#
_cell.length_a   1.000
_cell.length_b   1.000
_cell.length_c   1.000
_cell.angle_alpha   90.00
_cell.angle_beta   90.00
_cell.angle_gamma   90.00
#
_symmetry.space_group_name_H-M   'P 1'
#
loop_
_entity.id
_entity.type
_entity.pdbx_description
1 polymer ?
#
loop_
_entity_poly.entity_id
_entity_poly.type
_entity_poly.pdbx_seq_one_letter_code
_entity_poly.pdbx_strand_id
1 'polypeptide(L)'
;MYERQKAKLKELFHADANFGQGEILQELKKYKCWIAGGAILSIFTGEEVNDVDVFFRSKEDVFNVINARSGNWYFTKWSATTTDIIRKPVQLVYKNTFSSVEEIFKTFDFSVCCAAYDCETEEFVFGDTFFEDVMSRTIHFNHHTDGAIMTLPRIVKYQERGYSFPKPELMKVGLTLANYNLQSWDDVSNVLSGTYGSSFSNLADNMKEKGVDFSFDEAINVISKCEEDNIDDEDNRCYISAFDCADTIRKHLGLPIKHFVYNNIPYDINFCKLTSVPEGSTRVELESLVKLPLTLYKSIERNGRNTYDSNFIYKEGEYAVANNNLAGVKKVSYGAGLYFRKYVNQVNENNKALVVAKVFNYDDIMIETLGAGSSHIVCKRAFIERITTDYDEIRLLKQDERKKNPNDIPF
;
A
#
# COMPACT_ATOMS: atom_id res chain seq x y z
N MET A 1 11.47 -24.47 11.11
CA MET A 1 12.63 -23.93 11.83
C MET A 1 12.35 -22.47 12.20
N TYR A 2 12.98 -21.90 13.24
CA TYR A 2 12.84 -20.49 13.66
C TYR A 2 11.43 -20.04 14.14
N GLU A 3 10.67 -20.90 14.81
CA GLU A 3 9.30 -20.58 15.26
C GLU A 3 9.22 -19.36 16.20
N ARG A 4 10.25 -19.15 17.05
CA ARG A 4 10.34 -17.98 17.92
C ARG A 4 10.49 -16.68 17.12
N GLN A 5 11.31 -16.70 16.06
CA GLN A 5 11.53 -15.55 15.19
C GLN A 5 10.29 -15.27 14.33
N LYS A 6 9.63 -16.32 13.83
CA LYS A 6 8.34 -16.19 13.14
C LYS A 6 7.25 -15.58 14.05
N ALA A 7 7.21 -15.99 15.33
CA ALA A 7 6.30 -15.41 16.31
C ALA A 7 6.59 -13.92 16.54
N LYS A 8 7.86 -13.55 16.74
CA LYS A 8 8.26 -12.14 16.88
C LYS A 8 7.89 -11.31 15.64
N LEU A 9 8.13 -11.86 14.44
CA LEU A 9 7.73 -11.17 13.21
C LEU A 9 6.21 -10.93 13.17
N LYS A 10 5.42 -11.95 13.53
CA LYS A 10 3.96 -11.83 13.59
C LYS A 10 3.51 -10.76 14.59
N GLU A 11 4.16 -10.65 15.75
CA GLU A 11 3.86 -9.63 16.76
C GLU A 11 4.00 -8.20 16.22
N LEU A 12 4.94 -7.93 15.30
CA LEU A 12 5.09 -6.61 14.67
C LEU A 12 3.85 -6.19 13.86
N PHE A 13 3.06 -7.17 13.40
CA PHE A 13 1.90 -6.95 12.54
C PHE A 13 0.56 -7.21 13.26
N HIS A 14 0.58 -7.62 14.53
CA HIS A 14 -0.67 -7.86 15.26
C HIS A 14 -1.51 -6.59 15.38
N ALA A 15 -2.74 -6.68 14.90
CA ALA A 15 -3.75 -5.66 15.09
C ALA A 15 -4.20 -5.64 16.56
N ASP A 16 -4.28 -4.46 17.14
CA ASP A 16 -5.13 -4.28 18.31
C ASP A 16 -6.58 -4.53 17.87
N ALA A 17 -7.23 -5.50 18.48
CA ALA A 17 -8.57 -5.99 18.10
C ALA A 17 -9.65 -4.89 18.04
N ASN A 18 -9.36 -3.71 18.60
CA ASN A 18 -10.28 -2.56 18.67
C ASN A 18 -10.35 -1.71 17.38
N PHE A 19 -9.46 -1.89 16.40
CA PHE A 19 -9.40 -1.04 15.20
C PHE A 19 -9.80 -1.70 13.87
N GLY A 20 -10.27 -2.96 13.87
CA GLY A 20 -10.90 -3.60 12.69
C GLY A 20 -10.00 -3.73 11.45
N GLN A 21 -8.70 -3.52 11.56
CA GLN A 21 -7.76 -3.61 10.45
C GLN A 21 -7.16 -5.01 10.42
N GLY A 22 -7.42 -5.75 9.32
CA GLY A 22 -6.76 -7.01 9.05
C GLY A 22 -5.24 -6.87 9.12
N GLU A 23 -4.56 -7.93 9.53
CA GLU A 23 -3.10 -7.98 9.64
C GLU A 23 -2.47 -7.74 8.26
N ILE A 24 -1.61 -6.70 8.10
CA ILE A 24 -0.84 -6.49 6.86
C ILE A 24 -0.15 -7.78 6.43
N LEU A 25 0.42 -8.53 7.36
CA LEU A 25 1.11 -9.77 7.06
C LEU A 25 0.22 -10.78 6.32
N GLN A 26 -1.07 -10.86 6.66
CA GLN A 26 -2.02 -11.74 5.94
C GLN A 26 -2.26 -11.23 4.51
N GLU A 27 -2.25 -9.93 4.30
CA GLU A 27 -2.34 -9.37 2.95
C GLU A 27 -1.05 -9.64 2.17
N LEU A 28 0.12 -9.42 2.77
CA LEU A 28 1.42 -9.66 2.14
C LEU A 28 1.61 -11.11 1.67
N LYS A 29 1.02 -12.10 2.39
CA LYS A 29 1.06 -13.51 1.98
C LYS A 29 0.41 -13.81 0.64
N LYS A 30 -0.47 -12.95 0.16
CA LYS A 30 -1.14 -13.12 -1.14
C LYS A 30 -0.23 -12.76 -2.30
N TYR A 31 0.85 -12.05 -2.03
CA TYR A 31 1.77 -11.53 -3.03
C TYR A 31 3.17 -12.11 -2.82
N LYS A 32 3.90 -12.23 -3.91
CA LYS A 32 5.30 -12.70 -3.89
C LYS A 32 6.20 -11.56 -3.46
N CYS A 33 6.32 -11.37 -2.14
CA CYS A 33 7.11 -10.31 -1.55
C CYS A 33 7.97 -10.85 -0.39
N TRP A 34 8.94 -10.04 0.01
CA TRP A 34 9.88 -10.35 1.07
C TRP A 34 9.96 -9.22 2.08
N ILE A 35 10.00 -9.57 3.37
CA ILE A 35 10.40 -8.67 4.44
C ILE A 35 11.90 -8.88 4.63
N ALA A 36 12.72 -7.84 4.47
CA ALA A 36 14.19 -8.04 4.49
C ALA A 36 14.93 -6.91 5.20
N GLY A 37 16.21 -7.15 5.48
CA GLY A 37 17.09 -6.12 6.03
C GLY A 37 17.08 -6.01 7.54
N GLY A 38 17.14 -4.77 8.04
CA GLY A 38 17.31 -4.44 9.45
C GLY A 38 16.29 -5.06 10.40
N ALA A 39 15.02 -5.17 9.98
CA ALA A 39 13.97 -5.81 10.75
C ALA A 39 14.28 -7.27 11.07
N ILE A 40 14.72 -8.04 10.06
CA ILE A 40 15.07 -9.46 10.23
C ILE A 40 16.31 -9.60 11.10
N LEU A 41 17.35 -8.78 10.87
CA LEU A 41 18.51 -8.73 11.75
C LEU A 41 18.10 -8.52 13.22
N SER A 42 17.30 -7.50 13.49
CA SER A 42 16.85 -7.18 14.85
C SER A 42 16.05 -8.32 15.50
N ILE A 43 15.21 -9.02 14.73
CA ILE A 43 14.47 -10.20 15.22
C ILE A 43 15.44 -11.31 15.67
N PHE A 44 16.54 -11.56 14.93
CA PHE A 44 17.51 -12.60 15.22
C PHE A 44 18.48 -12.22 16.34
N THR A 45 18.86 -10.94 16.44
CA THR A 45 19.76 -10.44 17.51
C THR A 45 19.02 -10.12 18.81
N GLY A 46 17.68 -10.00 18.77
CA GLY A 46 16.86 -9.61 19.92
C GLY A 46 16.84 -8.11 20.17
N GLU A 47 17.30 -7.33 19.21
CA GLU A 47 17.25 -5.86 19.24
C GLU A 47 15.87 -5.34 18.86
N GLU A 48 15.62 -4.07 19.14
CA GLU A 48 14.34 -3.43 18.76
C GLU A 48 14.28 -3.24 17.25
N VAL A 49 13.11 -3.55 16.67
CA VAL A 49 12.81 -3.27 15.26
C VAL A 49 12.31 -1.83 15.14
N ASN A 50 12.91 -1.02 14.28
CA ASN A 50 12.51 0.37 14.06
C ASN A 50 11.43 0.47 13.00
N ASP A 51 11.64 -0.16 11.85
CA ASP A 51 10.78 -0.17 10.67
C ASP A 51 10.81 -1.55 10.01
N VAL A 52 9.89 -1.80 9.10
CA VAL A 52 9.78 -3.07 8.38
C VAL A 52 9.74 -2.78 6.89
N ASP A 53 10.84 -3.10 6.19
CA ASP A 53 10.94 -2.95 4.74
C ASP A 53 10.38 -4.17 4.02
N VAL A 54 9.46 -3.94 3.09
CA VAL A 54 8.84 -4.98 2.24
C VAL A 54 9.20 -4.73 0.79
N PHE A 55 9.77 -5.76 0.15
CA PHE A 55 10.24 -5.74 -1.24
C PHE A 55 9.34 -6.60 -2.12
N PHE A 56 9.04 -6.15 -3.31
CA PHE A 56 8.05 -6.75 -4.20
C PHE A 56 8.62 -7.15 -5.55
N ARG A 57 7.97 -8.13 -6.20
CA ARG A 57 8.26 -8.51 -7.58
C ARG A 57 7.66 -7.55 -8.60
N SER A 58 6.58 -6.87 -8.24
CA SER A 58 5.92 -5.91 -9.12
C SER A 58 5.35 -4.73 -8.36
N LYS A 59 5.29 -3.57 -9.01
CA LYS A 59 4.59 -2.39 -8.49
C LYS A 59 3.08 -2.59 -8.42
N GLU A 60 2.52 -3.49 -9.22
CA GLU A 60 1.11 -3.84 -9.18
C GLU A 60 0.75 -4.53 -7.86
N ASP A 61 1.65 -5.37 -7.30
CA ASP A 61 1.44 -5.97 -5.99
C ASP A 61 1.49 -4.91 -4.88
N VAL A 62 2.39 -3.93 -4.97
CA VAL A 62 2.40 -2.78 -4.05
C VAL A 62 1.07 -2.02 -4.10
N PHE A 63 0.58 -1.72 -5.32
CA PHE A 63 -0.72 -1.08 -5.50
C PHE A 63 -1.84 -1.90 -4.83
N ASN A 64 -1.86 -3.21 -5.03
CA ASN A 64 -2.88 -4.09 -4.49
C ASN A 64 -2.87 -4.10 -2.95
N VAL A 65 -1.68 -4.12 -2.32
CA VAL A 65 -1.55 -4.03 -0.84
C VAL A 65 -2.09 -2.70 -0.32
N ILE A 66 -1.71 -1.57 -0.94
CA ILE A 66 -2.18 -0.25 -0.53
C ILE A 66 -3.69 -0.15 -0.70
N ASN A 67 -4.22 -0.62 -1.84
CA ASN A 67 -5.64 -0.54 -2.17
C ASN A 67 -6.50 -1.47 -1.31
N ALA A 68 -5.97 -2.62 -0.88
CA ALA A 68 -6.67 -3.57 -0.01
C ALA A 68 -6.76 -3.09 1.44
N ARG A 69 -5.94 -2.13 1.84
CA ARG A 69 -5.85 -1.69 3.24
C ARG A 69 -6.45 -0.30 3.42
N SER A 70 -7.44 -0.21 4.30
CA SER A 70 -7.90 1.07 4.83
C SER A 70 -6.83 1.65 5.74
N GLY A 71 -6.28 2.80 5.42
CA GLY A 71 -5.26 3.47 6.22
C GLY A 71 -4.65 4.63 5.45
N ASN A 72 -3.85 5.41 6.14
CA ASN A 72 -3.10 6.48 5.52
C ASN A 72 -1.69 6.02 5.20
N TRP A 73 -1.20 6.44 4.04
CA TRP A 73 0.15 6.16 3.57
C TRP A 73 0.82 7.49 3.24
N TYR A 74 2.09 7.62 3.55
CA TYR A 74 2.89 8.66 2.93
C TYR A 74 3.83 8.06 1.90
N PHE A 75 4.00 8.77 0.79
CA PHE A 75 4.82 8.35 -0.34
C PHE A 75 6.08 9.20 -0.39
N THR A 76 7.19 8.52 -0.60
CA THR A 76 8.47 9.12 -0.99
C THR A 76 8.77 8.72 -2.43
N LYS A 77 9.94 9.09 -2.96
CA LYS A 77 10.42 8.58 -4.26
C LYS A 77 10.69 7.06 -4.26
N TRP A 78 10.75 6.43 -3.05
CA TRP A 78 11.27 5.08 -2.85
C TRP A 78 10.21 4.10 -2.35
N SER A 79 9.41 4.56 -1.43
CA SER A 79 8.50 3.70 -0.66
C SER A 79 7.18 4.37 -0.34
N ALA A 80 6.17 3.54 -0.05
CA ALA A 80 4.93 3.93 0.61
C ALA A 80 4.97 3.40 2.05
N THR A 81 4.83 4.30 3.02
CA THR A 81 4.98 3.98 4.43
C THR A 81 3.67 4.20 5.19
N THR A 82 3.35 3.30 6.11
CA THR A 82 2.17 3.44 6.96
C THR A 82 2.33 4.58 7.97
N THR A 83 1.27 5.35 8.18
CA THR A 83 1.24 6.45 9.16
C THR A 83 0.69 6.03 10.52
N ASP A 84 0.60 4.75 10.79
CA ASP A 84 0.07 4.23 12.07
C ASP A 84 1.07 4.51 13.20
N ILE A 85 0.67 5.38 14.15
CA ILE A 85 1.52 5.85 15.26
C ILE A 85 1.74 4.76 16.33
N ILE A 86 0.87 3.76 16.38
CA ILE A 86 0.87 2.74 17.45
C ILE A 86 1.84 1.58 17.13
N ARG A 87 2.29 1.47 15.89
CA ARG A 87 3.09 0.36 15.38
C ARG A 87 4.36 0.81 14.72
N LYS A 88 5.26 -0.17 14.56
CA LYS A 88 6.45 0.07 13.73
C LYS A 88 6.00 0.38 12.30
N PRO A 89 6.58 1.40 11.66
CA PRO A 89 6.25 1.74 10.28
C PRO A 89 6.54 0.56 9.35
N VAL A 90 5.61 0.28 8.44
CA VAL A 90 5.82 -0.68 7.36
C VAL A 90 6.05 0.10 6.07
N GLN A 91 7.18 -0.12 5.45
CA GLN A 91 7.62 0.54 4.22
C GLN A 91 7.51 -0.43 3.04
N LEU A 92 6.61 -0.14 2.11
CA LEU A 92 6.49 -0.89 0.86
C LEU A 92 7.44 -0.27 -0.16
N VAL A 93 8.59 -0.90 -0.38
CA VAL A 93 9.61 -0.40 -1.32
C VAL A 93 9.14 -0.67 -2.75
N TYR A 94 8.95 0.41 -3.54
CA TYR A 94 8.42 0.29 -4.90
C TYR A 94 9.31 0.87 -6.00
N LYS A 95 10.36 1.61 -5.65
CA LYS A 95 11.27 2.15 -6.66
C LYS A 95 11.86 1.05 -7.52
N ASN A 96 12.39 0.01 -6.88
CA ASN A 96 12.91 -1.18 -7.53
C ASN A 96 12.00 -2.37 -7.23
N THR A 97 11.88 -3.26 -8.20
CA THR A 97 11.21 -4.55 -8.06
C THR A 97 12.22 -5.65 -8.30
N PHE A 98 12.04 -6.80 -7.68
CA PHE A 98 13.04 -7.85 -7.62
C PHE A 98 12.44 -9.18 -8.05
N SER A 99 13.19 -9.97 -8.81
CA SER A 99 12.77 -11.31 -9.22
C SER A 99 13.09 -12.37 -8.18
N SER A 100 14.07 -12.11 -7.32
CA SER A 100 14.53 -13.02 -6.27
C SER A 100 15.07 -12.26 -5.06
N VAL A 101 15.22 -12.98 -3.94
CA VAL A 101 15.78 -12.44 -2.71
C VAL A 101 17.28 -12.12 -2.82
N GLU A 102 18.00 -12.85 -3.67
CA GLU A 102 19.44 -12.61 -3.92
C GLU A 102 19.66 -11.27 -4.60
N GLU A 103 18.72 -10.84 -5.47
CA GLU A 103 18.76 -9.50 -6.05
C GLU A 103 18.57 -8.42 -5.00
N ILE A 104 17.69 -8.63 -4.00
CA ILE A 104 17.52 -7.72 -2.88
C ILE A 104 18.83 -7.64 -2.07
N PHE A 105 19.44 -8.78 -1.75
CA PHE A 105 20.68 -8.82 -0.96
C PHE A 105 21.84 -8.09 -1.65
N LYS A 106 21.88 -8.07 -2.99
CA LYS A 106 22.88 -7.30 -3.74
C LYS A 106 22.74 -5.78 -3.55
N THR A 107 21.55 -5.30 -3.23
CA THR A 107 21.33 -3.85 -3.00
C THR A 107 21.70 -3.41 -1.58
N PHE A 108 21.80 -4.34 -0.63
CA PHE A 108 22.18 -4.00 0.73
C PHE A 108 23.67 -3.69 0.83
N ASP A 109 24.00 -2.74 1.68
CA ASP A 109 25.39 -2.33 1.90
C ASP A 109 26.17 -3.29 2.82
N PHE A 110 25.48 -4.00 3.71
CA PHE A 110 26.12 -4.87 4.71
C PHE A 110 25.60 -6.30 4.67
N SER A 111 26.53 -7.26 4.79
CA SER A 111 26.23 -8.69 4.86
C SER A 111 25.27 -9.06 6.00
N VAL A 112 25.36 -8.40 7.14
CA VAL A 112 24.47 -8.60 8.30
C VAL A 112 23.01 -8.18 8.02
N CYS A 113 22.75 -7.43 6.95
CA CYS A 113 21.40 -7.10 6.49
C CYS A 113 20.84 -8.12 5.50
N CYS A 114 21.68 -9.05 4.99
CA CYS A 114 21.28 -10.04 3.99
C CYS A 114 20.47 -11.17 4.63
N ALA A 115 19.32 -10.84 5.17
CA ALA A 115 18.34 -11.80 5.68
C ALA A 115 16.93 -11.32 5.29
N ALA A 116 16.07 -12.27 4.93
CA ALA A 116 14.70 -12.02 4.51
C ALA A 116 13.74 -13.06 5.05
N TYR A 117 12.48 -12.69 5.13
CA TYR A 117 11.34 -13.58 5.32
C TYR A 117 10.51 -13.56 4.03
N ASP A 118 10.40 -14.70 3.39
CA ASP A 118 9.55 -14.90 2.23
C ASP A 118 8.09 -15.02 2.68
N CYS A 119 7.26 -14.08 2.27
CA CYS A 119 5.85 -14.02 2.69
C CYS A 119 5.00 -15.14 2.07
N GLU A 120 5.40 -15.69 0.90
CA GLU A 120 4.68 -16.77 0.22
C GLU A 120 4.94 -18.13 0.89
N THR A 121 6.22 -18.44 1.15
CA THR A 121 6.64 -19.72 1.73
C THR A 121 6.63 -19.73 3.26
N GLU A 122 6.54 -18.55 3.87
CA GLU A 122 6.66 -18.34 5.31
C GLU A 122 8.01 -18.81 5.89
N GLU A 123 9.09 -18.76 5.10
CA GLU A 123 10.42 -19.21 5.52
C GLU A 123 11.43 -18.05 5.47
N PHE A 124 12.45 -18.17 6.34
CA PHE A 124 13.57 -17.24 6.32
C PHE A 124 14.62 -17.68 5.30
N VAL A 125 15.16 -16.69 4.58
CA VAL A 125 16.27 -16.85 3.64
C VAL A 125 17.43 -15.97 4.11
N PHE A 126 18.65 -16.48 4.02
CA PHE A 126 19.84 -15.80 4.55
C PHE A 126 20.94 -15.73 3.49
N GLY A 127 21.70 -14.65 3.50
CA GLY A 127 22.97 -14.57 2.77
C GLY A 127 24.01 -15.53 3.37
N ASP A 128 24.97 -15.89 2.55
CA ASP A 128 25.93 -16.96 2.88
C ASP A 128 26.69 -16.73 4.21
N THR A 129 27.01 -15.47 4.52
CA THR A 129 27.81 -15.13 5.72
C THR A 129 26.97 -14.55 6.86
N PHE A 130 25.65 -14.43 6.69
CA PHE A 130 24.77 -13.74 7.64
C PHE A 130 25.01 -14.18 9.10
N PHE A 131 24.96 -15.48 9.39
CA PHE A 131 25.09 -15.98 10.76
C PHE A 131 26.50 -15.81 11.30
N GLU A 132 27.52 -16.01 10.47
CA GLU A 132 28.93 -15.82 10.85
C GLU A 132 29.16 -14.34 11.24
N ASP A 133 28.68 -13.42 10.43
CA ASP A 133 28.84 -11.99 10.62
C ASP A 133 28.06 -11.46 11.83
N VAL A 134 26.84 -11.96 12.05
CA VAL A 134 26.03 -11.64 13.23
C VAL A 134 26.68 -12.17 14.50
N MET A 135 27.20 -13.41 14.50
CA MET A 135 27.82 -14.00 15.67
C MET A 135 29.16 -13.36 16.01
N SER A 136 29.97 -13.05 15.02
CA SER A 136 31.26 -12.36 15.21
C SER A 136 31.13 -10.87 15.45
N ARG A 137 29.91 -10.32 15.30
CA ARG A 137 29.69 -8.88 15.33
C ARG A 137 30.59 -8.13 14.34
N THR A 138 30.74 -8.67 13.12
CA THR A 138 31.60 -8.10 12.08
C THR A 138 30.73 -7.74 10.88
N ILE A 139 30.96 -6.56 10.31
CA ILE A 139 30.25 -6.11 9.10
C ILE A 139 31.17 -6.27 7.89
N HIS A 140 30.67 -6.89 6.84
CA HIS A 140 31.31 -6.93 5.53
C HIS A 140 30.54 -6.06 4.55
N PHE A 141 31.28 -5.22 3.83
CA PHE A 141 30.71 -4.27 2.86
C PHE A 141 30.42 -4.96 1.53
N ASN A 142 29.23 -4.75 1.03
CA ASN A 142 28.81 -5.15 -0.31
C ASN A 142 28.99 -4.00 -1.31
N HIS A 143 29.97 -4.12 -2.19
CA HIS A 143 30.33 -3.07 -3.16
C HIS A 143 29.35 -2.92 -4.32
N HIS A 144 28.31 -3.76 -4.41
CA HIS A 144 27.24 -3.64 -5.40
C HIS A 144 26.09 -2.77 -4.95
N THR A 145 26.15 -2.23 -3.73
CA THR A 145 25.10 -1.32 -3.23
C THR A 145 24.99 -0.06 -4.07
N ASP A 146 23.76 0.39 -4.32
CA ASP A 146 23.48 1.59 -5.10
C ASP A 146 23.81 2.90 -4.34
N GLY A 147 23.97 2.84 -3.02
CA GLY A 147 24.15 4.00 -2.15
C GLY A 147 25.42 3.98 -1.31
N ALA A 148 26.59 3.76 -1.93
CA ALA A 148 27.84 3.60 -1.19
C ALA A 148 28.24 4.80 -0.31
N ILE A 149 27.88 6.04 -0.67
CA ILE A 149 28.12 7.21 0.20
C ILE A 149 27.28 7.10 1.48
N MET A 150 26.03 6.69 1.36
CA MET A 150 25.12 6.55 2.51
C MET A 150 25.49 5.38 3.42
N THR A 151 26.41 4.53 2.99
CA THR A 151 27.02 3.50 3.84
C THR A 151 27.86 4.10 4.98
N LEU A 152 28.47 5.27 4.77
CA LEU A 152 29.35 5.88 5.78
C LEU A 152 28.65 6.17 7.12
N PRO A 153 27.54 6.93 7.17
CA PRO A 153 26.82 7.15 8.43
C PRO A 153 26.27 5.84 9.01
N ARG A 154 25.95 4.87 8.18
CA ARG A 154 25.50 3.57 8.64
C ARG A 154 26.58 2.72 9.29
N ILE A 155 27.84 2.85 8.86
CA ILE A 155 28.98 2.22 9.56
C ILE A 155 28.98 2.70 11.02
N VAL A 156 28.87 4.01 11.24
CA VAL A 156 28.83 4.58 12.59
C VAL A 156 27.67 4.01 13.40
N LYS A 157 26.45 3.99 12.86
CA LYS A 157 25.26 3.39 13.48
C LYS A 157 25.47 1.95 13.90
N TYR A 158 26.11 1.13 13.07
CA TYR A 158 26.36 -0.27 13.40
C TYR A 158 27.51 -0.44 14.40
N GLN A 159 28.54 0.45 14.38
CA GLN A 159 29.58 0.46 15.40
C GLN A 159 28.99 0.77 16.79
N GLU A 160 28.06 1.71 16.88
CA GLU A 160 27.31 2.01 18.12
C GLU A 160 26.50 0.80 18.63
N ARG A 161 26.03 -0.04 17.72
CA ARG A 161 25.36 -1.31 18.03
C ARG A 161 26.36 -2.44 18.38
N GLY A 162 27.66 -2.13 18.48
CA GLY A 162 28.70 -3.06 18.87
C GLY A 162 29.25 -3.95 17.74
N TYR A 163 29.04 -3.56 16.49
CA TYR A 163 29.66 -4.24 15.34
C TYR A 163 31.04 -3.66 15.05
N SER A 164 31.99 -4.50 14.66
CA SER A 164 33.27 -4.07 14.13
C SER A 164 33.22 -3.91 12.62
N PHE A 165 33.93 -2.93 12.10
CA PHE A 165 34.12 -2.71 10.66
C PHE A 165 35.62 -2.78 10.34
N PRO A 166 36.09 -3.90 9.77
CA PRO A 166 37.50 -4.13 9.52
C PRO A 166 38.12 -3.13 8.55
N LYS A 167 39.43 -2.82 8.74
CA LYS A 167 40.13 -1.90 7.83
C LYS A 167 40.04 -2.28 6.34
N PRO A 168 40.12 -3.56 5.94
CA PRO A 168 39.90 -3.92 4.53
C PRO A 168 38.54 -3.52 4.00
N GLU A 169 37.50 -3.58 4.85
CA GLU A 169 36.15 -3.17 4.43
C GLU A 169 36.06 -1.65 4.22
N LEU A 170 36.71 -0.84 5.09
CA LEU A 170 36.85 0.61 4.85
C LEU A 170 37.54 0.92 3.52
N MET A 171 38.58 0.14 3.18
CA MET A 171 39.27 0.31 1.89
C MET A 171 38.36 -0.03 0.70
N LYS A 172 37.51 -1.06 0.83
CA LYS A 172 36.52 -1.37 -0.21
C LYS A 172 35.53 -0.21 -0.41
N VAL A 173 35.02 0.37 0.69
CA VAL A 173 34.14 1.56 0.60
C VAL A 173 34.86 2.69 -0.09
N GLY A 174 36.10 3.02 0.32
CA GLY A 174 36.89 4.07 -0.30
C GLY A 174 37.13 3.86 -1.80
N LEU A 175 37.46 2.63 -2.23
CA LEU A 175 37.63 2.28 -3.64
C LEU A 175 36.31 2.39 -4.43
N THR A 176 35.21 2.00 -3.82
CA THR A 176 33.90 2.11 -4.46
C THR A 176 33.54 3.58 -4.67
N LEU A 177 33.77 4.44 -3.65
CA LEU A 177 33.52 5.88 -3.73
C LEU A 177 34.43 6.58 -4.74
N ALA A 178 35.67 6.13 -4.92
CA ALA A 178 36.59 6.68 -5.88
C ALA A 178 36.13 6.50 -7.36
N ASN A 179 35.19 5.64 -7.62
CA ASN A 179 34.59 5.46 -8.95
C ASN A 179 33.47 6.48 -9.26
N TYR A 180 32.98 7.23 -8.26
CA TYR A 180 31.97 8.25 -8.51
C TYR A 180 32.61 9.49 -9.15
N ASN A 181 32.00 9.97 -10.24
CA ASN A 181 32.38 11.17 -10.94
C ASN A 181 31.24 12.19 -10.82
N LEU A 182 31.34 13.08 -9.84
CA LEU A 182 30.30 14.08 -9.55
C LEU A 182 30.57 15.34 -10.38
N GLN A 183 29.74 15.60 -11.38
CA GLN A 183 29.84 16.75 -12.28
C GLN A 183 28.58 17.62 -12.29
N SER A 184 27.51 17.18 -11.63
CA SER A 184 26.23 17.87 -11.61
C SER A 184 25.46 17.63 -10.31
N TRP A 185 24.46 18.45 -10.04
CA TRP A 185 23.52 18.23 -8.94
C TRP A 185 22.73 16.93 -9.12
N ASP A 186 22.50 16.50 -10.36
CA ASP A 186 21.85 15.21 -10.64
C ASP A 186 22.75 14.04 -10.20
N ASP A 187 24.08 14.14 -10.43
CA ASP A 187 25.02 13.12 -9.95
C ASP A 187 25.02 13.06 -8.41
N VAL A 188 25.02 14.22 -7.74
CA VAL A 188 24.95 14.29 -6.28
C VAL A 188 23.64 13.70 -5.78
N SER A 189 22.50 14.07 -6.37
CA SER A 189 21.19 13.51 -6.01
C SER A 189 21.17 11.98 -6.18
N ASN A 190 21.71 11.46 -7.28
CA ASN A 190 21.75 10.03 -7.55
C ASN A 190 22.62 9.26 -6.55
N VAL A 191 23.78 9.80 -6.18
CA VAL A 191 24.74 9.16 -5.29
C VAL A 191 24.30 9.23 -3.82
N LEU A 192 23.65 10.34 -3.43
CA LEU A 192 23.02 10.48 -2.12
C LEU A 192 21.63 9.84 -2.06
N SER A 193 21.08 9.44 -3.21
CA SER A 193 19.82 8.72 -3.24
C SER A 193 20.07 7.29 -2.82
N GLY A 194 19.09 6.68 -2.20
CA GLY A 194 19.11 5.31 -1.75
C GLY A 194 18.07 5.19 -0.65
N THR A 195 17.82 4.00 -0.20
CA THR A 195 16.83 3.73 0.86
C THR A 195 17.09 4.59 2.12
N TYR A 196 18.31 5.08 2.28
CA TYR A 196 18.76 5.84 3.45
C TYR A 196 19.15 7.30 3.18
N GLY A 197 19.05 7.75 1.93
CA GLY A 197 19.56 9.06 1.50
C GLY A 197 18.53 10.01 0.92
N SER A 198 17.23 9.71 1.05
CA SER A 198 16.16 10.51 0.43
C SER A 198 16.24 11.99 0.82
N SER A 199 16.54 12.29 2.07
CA SER A 199 16.67 13.65 2.59
C SER A 199 17.83 14.42 1.95
N PHE A 200 18.98 13.77 1.77
CA PHE A 200 20.15 14.39 1.12
C PHE A 200 19.96 14.57 -0.39
N SER A 201 19.24 13.65 -1.06
CA SER A 201 18.94 13.83 -2.48
C SER A 201 18.06 15.06 -2.74
N ASN A 202 17.13 15.35 -1.83
CA ASN A 202 16.27 16.54 -1.92
C ASN A 202 17.07 17.84 -1.82
N LEU A 203 18.16 17.88 -1.06
CA LEU A 203 19.03 19.06 -1.00
C LEU A 203 19.67 19.34 -2.36
N ALA A 204 20.18 18.33 -3.05
CA ALA A 204 20.74 18.48 -4.39
C ALA A 204 19.66 18.92 -5.40
N ASP A 205 18.46 18.34 -5.33
CA ASP A 205 17.33 18.72 -6.16
C ASP A 205 16.94 20.21 -5.91
N ASN A 206 16.88 20.64 -4.65
CA ASN A 206 16.61 22.04 -4.28
C ASN A 206 17.67 23.02 -4.79
N MET A 207 18.95 22.64 -4.81
CA MET A 207 20.01 23.50 -5.38
C MET A 207 19.85 23.65 -6.89
N LYS A 208 19.49 22.58 -7.57
CA LYS A 208 19.17 22.58 -9.00
C LYS A 208 17.95 23.48 -9.31
N GLU A 209 16.87 23.35 -8.54
CA GLU A 209 15.66 24.17 -8.71
C GLU A 209 15.92 25.67 -8.46
N LYS A 210 16.83 26.00 -7.54
CA LYS A 210 17.27 27.38 -7.27
C LYS A 210 18.25 27.93 -8.31
N GLY A 211 18.63 27.11 -9.30
CA GLY A 211 19.56 27.52 -10.37
C GLY A 211 20.99 27.75 -9.87
N VAL A 212 21.40 27.08 -8.79
CA VAL A 212 22.77 27.16 -8.27
C VAL A 212 23.68 26.32 -9.17
N ASP A 213 24.74 26.97 -9.71
CA ASP A 213 25.75 26.25 -10.50
C ASP A 213 26.45 25.20 -9.65
N PHE A 214 26.65 24.00 -10.25
CA PHE A 214 27.33 22.92 -9.55
C PHE A 214 28.84 23.20 -9.42
N SER A 215 29.34 23.05 -8.19
CA SER A 215 30.76 22.82 -7.91
C SER A 215 30.88 21.81 -6.78
N PHE A 216 32.02 21.08 -6.74
CA PHE A 216 32.28 20.12 -5.67
C PHE A 216 32.33 20.80 -4.29
N ASP A 217 32.93 21.99 -4.22
CA ASP A 217 33.00 22.77 -2.98
C ASP A 217 31.60 23.19 -2.50
N GLU A 218 30.73 23.59 -3.41
CA GLU A 218 29.34 23.92 -3.06
C GLU A 218 28.55 22.68 -2.60
N ALA A 219 28.77 21.54 -3.22
CA ALA A 219 28.16 20.28 -2.77
C ALA A 219 28.60 19.93 -1.34
N ILE A 220 29.89 20.03 -1.03
CA ILE A 220 30.41 19.82 0.32
C ILE A 220 29.84 20.87 1.30
N ASN A 221 29.76 22.13 0.90
CA ASN A 221 29.22 23.23 1.71
C ASN A 221 27.74 23.02 2.05
N VAL A 222 26.93 22.51 1.10
CA VAL A 222 25.53 22.15 1.29
C VAL A 222 25.39 21.02 2.28
N ILE A 223 26.16 19.94 2.10
CA ILE A 223 26.13 18.77 3.01
C ILE A 223 26.58 19.17 4.42
N SER A 224 27.63 20.01 4.55
CA SER A 224 28.16 20.44 5.85
C SER A 224 27.20 21.32 6.66
N LYS A 225 26.22 21.93 6.02
CA LYS A 225 25.18 22.74 6.68
C LYS A 225 23.95 21.94 7.10
N CYS A 226 23.90 20.65 6.75
CA CYS A 226 22.82 19.77 7.18
C CYS A 226 23.05 19.37 8.64
N GLU A 227 22.18 19.81 9.52
CA GLU A 227 22.08 19.28 10.87
C GLU A 227 21.31 17.95 10.82
N GLU A 228 21.79 16.92 11.51
CA GLU A 228 21.16 15.59 11.50
C GLU A 228 19.66 15.64 11.89
N ASP A 229 19.28 16.59 12.76
CA ASP A 229 17.91 16.76 13.25
C ASP A 229 16.98 17.54 12.30
N ASN A 230 17.53 18.22 11.27
CA ASN A 230 16.75 19.07 10.34
C ASN A 230 16.51 18.43 8.96
N ILE A 231 16.87 17.18 8.78
CA ILE A 231 16.66 16.45 7.54
C ILE A 231 15.25 15.82 7.54
N ASP A 232 14.28 16.51 8.11
CA ASP A 232 12.89 16.07 8.07
C ASP A 232 12.32 16.30 6.67
N ASP A 233 12.07 15.20 6.00
CA ASP A 233 11.47 15.08 4.67
C ASP A 233 9.96 15.46 4.67
N GLU A 234 9.49 16.20 5.68
CA GLU A 234 8.08 16.54 5.86
C GLU A 234 7.50 17.31 4.66
N ASP A 235 8.29 18.21 4.08
CA ASP A 235 7.81 19.07 2.97
C ASP A 235 7.59 18.31 1.64
N ASN A 236 8.17 17.13 1.47
CA ASN A 236 8.04 16.32 0.24
C ASN A 236 7.20 15.04 0.41
N ARG A 237 6.59 14.83 1.56
CA ARG A 237 5.73 13.67 1.80
C ARG A 237 4.36 13.88 1.17
N CYS A 238 4.03 13.08 0.18
CA CYS A 238 2.67 13.02 -0.33
C CYS A 238 1.86 12.04 0.51
N TYR A 239 0.90 12.58 1.26
CA TYR A 239 -0.02 11.75 2.04
C TYR A 239 -1.19 11.33 1.17
N ILE A 240 -1.42 10.02 1.11
CA ILE A 240 -2.58 9.42 0.44
C ILE A 240 -3.39 8.71 1.50
N SER A 241 -4.67 9.08 1.60
CA SER A 241 -5.62 8.42 2.49
C SER A 241 -6.31 7.25 1.80
N ALA A 242 -6.94 6.39 2.58
CA ALA A 242 -7.82 5.34 2.05
C ALA A 242 -9.01 5.88 1.22
N PHE A 243 -9.24 7.19 1.25
CA PHE A 243 -10.30 7.87 0.49
C PHE A 243 -9.84 8.42 -0.86
N ASP A 244 -8.52 8.38 -1.14
CA ASP A 244 -8.00 8.77 -2.44
C ASP A 244 -8.32 7.72 -3.49
N CYS A 245 -8.49 8.15 -4.72
CA CYS A 245 -8.83 7.24 -5.79
C CYS A 245 -7.60 6.45 -6.27
N ALA A 246 -7.86 5.28 -6.85
CA ALA A 246 -6.82 4.36 -7.30
C ALA A 246 -5.86 4.94 -8.34
N ASP A 247 -6.32 5.88 -9.17
CA ASP A 247 -5.46 6.54 -10.16
C ASP A 247 -4.39 7.41 -9.51
N THR A 248 -4.68 8.05 -8.36
CA THR A 248 -3.69 8.80 -7.57
C THR A 248 -2.58 7.86 -7.08
N ILE A 249 -2.96 6.72 -6.49
CA ILE A 249 -1.99 5.72 -6.02
C ILE A 249 -1.16 5.19 -7.19
N ARG A 250 -1.81 4.81 -8.31
CA ARG A 250 -1.13 4.31 -9.50
C ARG A 250 -0.15 5.32 -10.09
N LYS A 251 -0.52 6.60 -10.10
CA LYS A 251 0.35 7.70 -10.55
C LYS A 251 1.62 7.78 -9.71
N HIS A 252 1.53 7.73 -8.38
CA HIS A 252 2.70 7.74 -7.49
C HIS A 252 3.60 6.53 -7.70
N LEU A 253 3.02 5.37 -7.96
CA LEU A 253 3.77 4.15 -8.26
C LEU A 253 4.36 4.13 -9.69
N GLY A 254 4.00 5.09 -10.55
CA GLY A 254 4.37 5.10 -11.97
C GLY A 254 3.73 3.96 -12.75
N LEU A 255 2.53 3.53 -12.35
CA LEU A 255 1.74 2.50 -13.02
C LEU A 255 0.79 3.12 -14.05
N PRO A 256 0.48 2.41 -15.16
CA PRO A 256 -0.55 2.83 -16.09
C PRO A 256 -1.89 2.96 -15.38
N ILE A 257 -2.63 4.04 -15.64
CA ILE A 257 -3.98 4.21 -15.12
C ILE A 257 -4.92 3.34 -15.93
N LYS A 258 -5.73 2.54 -15.25
CA LYS A 258 -6.80 1.74 -15.85
C LYS A 258 -8.10 2.52 -15.77
N HIS A 259 -8.76 2.73 -16.88
CA HIS A 259 -10.02 3.43 -16.92
C HIS A 259 -11.03 2.76 -17.85
N PHE A 260 -12.29 3.01 -17.64
CA PHE A 260 -13.34 2.71 -18.60
C PHE A 260 -14.16 3.97 -18.90
N VAL A 261 -14.86 3.98 -20.01
CA VAL A 261 -15.75 5.08 -20.41
C VAL A 261 -17.20 4.59 -20.33
N TYR A 262 -18.03 5.34 -19.59
CA TYR A 262 -19.47 5.10 -19.50
C TYR A 262 -20.21 6.40 -19.71
N ASN A 263 -21.14 6.44 -20.66
CA ASN A 263 -21.86 7.64 -21.07
C ASN A 263 -20.89 8.81 -21.39
N ASN A 264 -19.79 8.54 -22.09
CA ASN A 264 -18.72 9.48 -22.45
C ASN A 264 -17.95 10.09 -21.25
N ILE A 265 -18.07 9.50 -20.08
CA ILE A 265 -17.35 9.93 -18.88
C ILE A 265 -16.30 8.88 -18.53
N PRO A 266 -15.01 9.26 -18.41
CA PRO A 266 -13.97 8.34 -17.99
C PRO A 266 -14.03 8.10 -16.47
N TYR A 267 -13.79 6.85 -16.09
CA TYR A 267 -13.70 6.38 -14.70
C TYR A 267 -12.46 5.53 -14.52
N ASP A 268 -11.85 5.55 -13.33
CA ASP A 268 -10.85 4.58 -12.98
C ASP A 268 -11.48 3.20 -12.74
N ILE A 269 -10.64 2.16 -12.57
CA ILE A 269 -11.13 0.80 -12.39
C ILE A 269 -11.90 0.60 -11.07
N ASN A 270 -11.74 1.51 -10.10
CA ASN A 270 -12.50 1.54 -8.85
C ASN A 270 -13.75 2.42 -8.94
N PHE A 271 -14.14 2.79 -10.12
CA PHE A 271 -15.35 3.59 -10.41
C PHE A 271 -15.28 5.04 -9.94
N CYS A 272 -14.08 5.58 -9.73
CA CYS A 272 -13.90 7.02 -9.50
C CYS A 272 -13.90 7.77 -10.82
N LYS A 273 -14.72 8.84 -10.90
CA LYS A 273 -14.71 9.72 -12.06
C LYS A 273 -13.37 10.42 -12.20
N LEU A 274 -12.74 10.27 -13.35
CA LEU A 274 -11.50 10.97 -13.67
C LEU A 274 -11.80 12.41 -14.12
N THR A 275 -11.02 13.37 -13.66
CA THR A 275 -11.08 14.76 -14.13
C THR A 275 -10.41 14.92 -15.49
N SER A 276 -9.41 14.09 -15.77
CA SER A 276 -8.74 13.95 -17.05
C SER A 276 -8.26 12.51 -17.18
N VAL A 277 -8.08 12.02 -18.41
CA VAL A 277 -7.47 10.71 -18.65
C VAL A 277 -5.97 10.94 -18.84
N PRO A 278 -5.11 10.47 -17.91
CA PRO A 278 -3.68 10.66 -18.01
C PRO A 278 -3.07 9.95 -19.23
N GLU A 279 -1.96 10.49 -19.73
CA GLU A 279 -1.19 9.86 -20.80
C GLU A 279 -0.74 8.44 -20.38
N GLY A 280 -0.78 7.50 -21.30
CA GLY A 280 -0.44 6.08 -21.05
C GLY A 280 -1.53 5.28 -20.35
N SER A 281 -2.73 5.84 -20.13
CA SER A 281 -3.87 5.13 -19.56
C SER A 281 -4.37 4.02 -20.49
N THR A 282 -4.82 2.90 -19.88
CA THR A 282 -5.41 1.78 -20.62
C THR A 282 -6.92 1.73 -20.40
N ARG A 283 -7.67 1.60 -21.50
CA ARG A 283 -9.12 1.42 -21.45
C ARG A 283 -9.47 -0.04 -21.17
N VAL A 284 -10.46 -0.23 -20.30
CA VAL A 284 -11.06 -1.54 -19.99
C VAL A 284 -12.56 -1.46 -20.25
N GLU A 285 -13.14 -2.49 -20.82
CA GLU A 285 -14.58 -2.52 -21.04
C GLU A 285 -15.31 -2.72 -19.70
N LEU A 286 -16.37 -1.94 -19.46
CA LEU A 286 -17.14 -2.00 -18.21
C LEU A 286 -17.68 -3.40 -17.93
N GLU A 287 -18.11 -4.12 -18.96
CA GLU A 287 -18.66 -5.48 -18.89
C GLU A 287 -17.65 -6.51 -18.37
N SER A 288 -16.35 -6.23 -18.52
CA SER A 288 -15.29 -7.08 -17.95
C SER A 288 -15.12 -6.89 -16.44
N LEU A 289 -15.52 -5.73 -15.93
CA LEU A 289 -15.38 -5.36 -14.51
C LEU A 289 -16.64 -5.68 -13.70
N VAL A 290 -17.80 -5.47 -14.30
CA VAL A 290 -19.10 -5.67 -13.66
C VAL A 290 -19.94 -6.61 -14.50
N LYS A 291 -20.17 -7.82 -14.00
CA LYS A 291 -21.05 -8.78 -14.68
C LYS A 291 -22.48 -8.61 -14.19
N LEU A 292 -23.40 -8.47 -15.14
CA LEU A 292 -24.83 -8.47 -14.85
C LEU A 292 -25.41 -9.90 -14.96
N PRO A 293 -26.44 -10.25 -14.17
CA PRO A 293 -27.03 -9.44 -13.10
C PRO A 293 -26.09 -9.31 -11.89
N LEU A 294 -25.95 -8.06 -11.40
CA LEU A 294 -25.17 -7.79 -10.20
C LEU A 294 -26.01 -8.03 -8.96
N THR A 295 -25.54 -8.90 -8.06
CA THR A 295 -26.19 -9.14 -6.77
C THR A 295 -25.62 -8.20 -5.72
N LEU A 296 -26.52 -7.56 -4.98
CA LEU A 296 -26.18 -6.53 -3.99
C LEU A 296 -26.92 -6.80 -2.68
N TYR A 297 -26.41 -6.27 -1.58
CA TYR A 297 -26.89 -6.54 -0.23
C TYR A 297 -27.12 -5.25 0.56
N LYS A 298 -28.14 -5.24 1.41
CA LYS A 298 -28.45 -4.12 2.31
C LYS A 298 -29.14 -4.60 3.58
N SER A 299 -28.79 -4.02 4.75
CA SER A 299 -29.60 -4.17 5.96
C SER A 299 -30.70 -3.13 6.00
N ILE A 300 -31.89 -3.58 6.41
CA ILE A 300 -33.09 -2.76 6.60
C ILE A 300 -33.74 -3.12 7.94
N GLU A 301 -34.72 -2.34 8.36
CA GLU A 301 -35.53 -2.69 9.53
C GLU A 301 -36.36 -3.97 9.26
N ARG A 302 -36.66 -4.75 10.29
CA ARG A 302 -37.39 -6.04 10.17
C ARG A 302 -38.78 -5.89 9.54
N ASN A 303 -39.34 -4.68 9.61
CA ASN A 303 -40.66 -4.36 8.99
C ASN A 303 -40.56 -3.94 7.52
N GLY A 304 -39.39 -4.12 6.88
CA GLY A 304 -39.15 -3.77 5.47
C GLY A 304 -38.78 -2.32 5.22
N ARG A 305 -38.74 -1.47 6.25
CA ARG A 305 -38.41 -0.04 6.09
C ARG A 305 -36.91 0.19 5.95
N ASN A 306 -36.55 1.19 5.15
CA ASN A 306 -35.19 1.64 5.08
C ASN A 306 -34.74 2.25 6.44
N THR A 307 -33.56 1.93 6.90
CA THR A 307 -32.99 2.43 8.18
C THR A 307 -32.86 3.96 8.21
N TYR A 308 -32.60 4.58 7.04
CA TYR A 308 -32.32 6.02 6.94
C TYR A 308 -33.51 6.84 6.41
N ASP A 309 -34.50 6.18 5.83
CA ASP A 309 -35.74 6.81 5.37
C ASP A 309 -36.92 5.86 5.71
N SER A 310 -37.58 6.15 6.82
CA SER A 310 -38.68 5.34 7.33
C SER A 310 -39.90 5.30 6.41
N ASN A 311 -40.01 6.20 5.43
CA ASN A 311 -41.10 6.24 4.45
C ASN A 311 -40.81 5.29 3.27
N PHE A 312 -39.56 4.88 3.08
CA PHE A 312 -39.19 3.97 2.02
C PHE A 312 -39.27 2.52 2.49
N ILE A 313 -40.08 1.72 1.80
CA ILE A 313 -40.32 0.30 2.13
C ILE A 313 -39.82 -0.57 0.97
N TYR A 314 -38.92 -1.52 1.27
CA TYR A 314 -38.51 -2.57 0.35
C TYR A 314 -39.55 -3.69 0.37
N LYS A 315 -39.90 -4.22 -0.81
CA LYS A 315 -40.80 -5.34 -0.96
C LYS A 315 -40.20 -6.41 -1.85
N GLU A 316 -40.26 -7.63 -1.38
CA GLU A 316 -39.79 -8.79 -2.13
C GLU A 316 -40.59 -8.97 -3.41
N GLY A 317 -39.92 -9.33 -4.51
CA GLY A 317 -40.52 -9.49 -5.84
C GLY A 317 -40.81 -8.18 -6.58
N GLU A 318 -40.50 -7.01 -6.00
CA GLU A 318 -40.73 -5.71 -6.62
C GLU A 318 -39.42 -4.97 -6.93
N TYR A 319 -39.47 -4.00 -7.84
CA TYR A 319 -38.40 -3.05 -8.04
C TYR A 319 -38.43 -1.94 -6.98
N ALA A 320 -37.35 -1.79 -6.25
CA ALA A 320 -37.06 -0.57 -5.51
C ALA A 320 -36.55 0.48 -6.48
N VAL A 321 -37.13 1.68 -6.44
CA VAL A 321 -36.72 2.81 -7.29
C VAL A 321 -36.38 3.99 -6.39
N ALA A 322 -35.24 4.62 -6.63
CA ALA A 322 -34.84 5.80 -5.89
C ALA A 322 -35.85 6.94 -6.08
N ASN A 323 -36.20 7.64 -5.01
CA ASN A 323 -37.11 8.78 -5.08
C ASN A 323 -36.57 9.87 -6.01
N ASN A 324 -37.41 10.36 -6.91
CA ASN A 324 -37.10 11.23 -8.03
C ASN A 324 -36.37 12.51 -7.64
N ASN A 325 -35.24 12.74 -8.24
CA ASN A 325 -34.62 13.94 -8.77
C ASN A 325 -33.10 13.77 -8.93
N LEU A 326 -32.69 12.64 -9.49
CA LEU A 326 -31.27 12.41 -9.85
C LEU A 326 -30.87 13.14 -11.14
N ALA A 327 -31.86 13.67 -11.90
CA ALA A 327 -31.62 14.51 -13.06
C ALA A 327 -31.16 15.89 -12.60
N GLY A 328 -29.87 16.16 -12.57
CA GLY A 328 -29.28 17.47 -12.28
C GLY A 328 -28.50 17.61 -10.95
N VAL A 329 -28.38 16.59 -10.15
CA VAL A 329 -27.60 16.67 -8.90
C VAL A 329 -26.10 16.51 -9.21
N LYS A 330 -25.36 17.61 -9.20
CA LYS A 330 -23.89 17.65 -9.36
C LYS A 330 -23.08 17.08 -8.17
N LYS A 331 -23.73 16.82 -7.05
CA LYS A 331 -23.19 16.09 -5.89
C LYS A 331 -24.31 15.26 -5.32
N VAL A 332 -24.10 13.94 -5.25
CA VAL A 332 -25.02 13.05 -4.55
C VAL A 332 -24.96 13.39 -3.07
N SER A 333 -25.95 14.16 -2.60
CA SER A 333 -26.19 14.28 -1.17
C SER A 333 -26.70 12.93 -0.66
N TYR A 334 -26.32 12.57 0.55
CA TYR A 334 -26.90 11.40 1.24
C TYR A 334 -28.43 11.46 1.10
N GLY A 335 -28.99 10.42 0.43
CA GLY A 335 -30.45 10.32 0.24
C GLY A 335 -30.93 10.23 -1.21
N ALA A 336 -30.10 10.51 -2.22
CA ALA A 336 -30.53 10.58 -3.62
C ALA A 336 -30.58 9.25 -4.38
N GLY A 337 -30.20 8.11 -3.78
CA GLY A 337 -30.17 6.80 -4.43
C GLY A 337 -30.41 5.64 -3.49
N LEU A 338 -30.42 4.43 -4.05
CA LEU A 338 -30.51 3.20 -3.30
C LEU A 338 -29.10 2.69 -3.00
N TYR A 339 -28.70 2.73 -1.75
CA TYR A 339 -27.36 2.35 -1.29
C TYR A 339 -27.32 0.87 -0.91
N PHE A 340 -26.46 0.10 -1.58
CA PHE A 340 -26.23 -1.32 -1.31
C PHE A 340 -24.76 -1.61 -1.07
N ARG A 341 -24.46 -2.82 -0.59
CA ARG A 341 -23.13 -3.39 -0.48
C ARG A 341 -22.91 -4.43 -1.58
N LYS A 342 -21.68 -4.51 -2.11
CA LYS A 342 -21.31 -5.55 -3.07
C LYS A 342 -21.24 -6.92 -2.43
N TYR A 343 -20.83 -6.99 -1.17
CA TYR A 343 -20.60 -8.23 -0.44
C TYR A 343 -21.49 -8.32 0.79
N VAL A 344 -22.08 -9.50 1.04
CA VAL A 344 -22.94 -9.74 2.20
C VAL A 344 -22.16 -9.60 3.52
N ASN A 345 -20.86 -9.90 3.52
CA ASN A 345 -20.00 -9.73 4.71
C ASN A 345 -19.86 -8.27 5.16
N GLN A 346 -20.13 -7.31 4.29
CA GLN A 346 -20.09 -5.87 4.61
C GLN A 346 -21.38 -5.36 5.25
N VAL A 347 -22.41 -6.21 5.37
CA VAL A 347 -23.72 -5.80 5.88
C VAL A 347 -23.81 -6.12 7.38
N ASN A 348 -24.18 -5.08 8.16
CA ASN A 348 -24.48 -5.26 9.59
C ASN A 348 -25.90 -5.83 9.76
N GLU A 349 -25.99 -6.97 10.42
CA GLU A 349 -27.23 -7.75 10.58
C GLU A 349 -27.85 -7.66 11.99
N ASN A 350 -27.21 -6.92 12.91
CA ASN A 350 -27.66 -6.84 14.29
C ASN A 350 -29.12 -6.37 14.35
N ASN A 351 -30.02 -7.31 14.64
CA ASN A 351 -31.46 -7.09 14.78
C ASN A 351 -32.17 -6.48 13.56
N LYS A 352 -31.65 -6.72 12.33
CA LYS A 352 -32.16 -6.20 11.06
C LYS A 352 -32.55 -7.32 10.10
N ALA A 353 -33.24 -6.98 9.02
CA ALA A 353 -33.46 -7.86 7.89
C ALA A 353 -32.39 -7.60 6.81
N LEU A 354 -32.01 -8.65 6.08
CA LEU A 354 -31.12 -8.60 4.93
C LEU A 354 -31.96 -8.54 3.65
N VAL A 355 -31.70 -7.56 2.83
CA VAL A 355 -32.17 -7.47 1.45
C VAL A 355 -31.12 -8.07 0.53
N VAL A 356 -31.53 -8.97 -0.35
CA VAL A 356 -30.79 -9.40 -1.53
C VAL A 356 -31.43 -8.76 -2.75
N ALA A 357 -30.70 -7.94 -3.46
CA ALA A 357 -31.19 -7.21 -4.62
C ALA A 357 -30.38 -7.55 -5.87
N LYS A 358 -30.98 -7.43 -7.04
CA LYS A 358 -30.34 -7.61 -8.35
C LYS A 358 -30.49 -6.38 -9.23
N VAL A 359 -29.39 -6.05 -9.90
CA VAL A 359 -29.37 -5.03 -10.94
C VAL A 359 -29.11 -5.72 -12.27
N PHE A 360 -29.97 -5.47 -13.26
CA PHE A 360 -29.95 -6.12 -14.57
C PHE A 360 -29.45 -5.19 -15.69
N ASN A 361 -29.31 -3.88 -15.42
CA ASN A 361 -28.89 -2.89 -16.41
C ASN A 361 -27.82 -1.97 -15.82
N TYR A 362 -26.77 -1.69 -16.59
CA TYR A 362 -25.72 -0.74 -16.20
C TYR A 362 -26.27 0.66 -15.94
N ASP A 363 -27.29 1.09 -16.67
CA ASP A 363 -27.93 2.41 -16.48
C ASP A 363 -28.62 2.58 -15.12
N ASP A 364 -28.91 1.46 -14.44
CA ASP A 364 -29.47 1.47 -13.09
C ASP A 364 -28.40 1.65 -12.00
N ILE A 365 -27.11 1.55 -12.34
CA ILE A 365 -25.98 1.77 -11.43
C ILE A 365 -25.51 3.21 -11.55
N MET A 366 -25.37 3.89 -10.42
CA MET A 366 -24.80 5.25 -10.37
C MET A 366 -23.28 5.15 -10.20
N ILE A 367 -22.56 5.06 -11.30
CA ILE A 367 -21.11 4.86 -11.33
C ILE A 367 -20.37 6.03 -10.65
N GLU A 368 -20.86 7.26 -10.77
CA GLU A 368 -20.25 8.45 -10.15
C GLU A 368 -20.14 8.41 -8.62
N THR A 369 -20.89 7.53 -7.98
CA THR A 369 -20.91 7.41 -6.51
C THR A 369 -20.02 6.30 -5.97
N LEU A 370 -19.41 5.52 -6.85
CA LEU A 370 -18.54 4.40 -6.49
C LEU A 370 -17.09 4.83 -6.17
N GLY A 371 -16.88 6.15 -6.03
CA GLY A 371 -15.57 6.71 -5.79
C GLY A 371 -15.17 6.75 -4.32
N ALA A 372 -13.88 6.66 -4.10
CA ALA A 372 -13.13 7.04 -2.91
C ALA A 372 -13.71 6.51 -1.58
N GLY A 373 -13.42 5.27 -1.23
CA GLY A 373 -13.72 4.71 0.09
C GLY A 373 -15.21 4.42 0.36
N SER A 374 -16.09 4.60 -0.64
CA SER A 374 -17.48 4.18 -0.52
C SER A 374 -17.59 2.68 -0.76
N SER A 375 -17.76 1.93 0.31
CA SER A 375 -18.12 0.52 0.25
C SER A 375 -19.58 0.28 -0.23
N HIS A 376 -20.22 1.32 -0.75
CA HIS A 376 -21.60 1.27 -1.24
C HIS A 376 -21.67 1.38 -2.75
N ILE A 377 -22.52 0.54 -3.35
CA ILE A 377 -22.98 0.69 -4.73
C ILE A 377 -24.32 1.42 -4.68
N VAL A 378 -24.42 2.55 -5.36
CA VAL A 378 -25.63 3.32 -5.42
C VAL A 378 -26.36 3.03 -6.74
N CYS A 379 -27.63 2.70 -6.62
CA CYS A 379 -28.47 2.36 -7.75
C CYS A 379 -29.66 3.34 -7.88
N LYS A 380 -30.07 3.59 -9.12
CA LYS A 380 -31.34 4.26 -9.42
C LYS A 380 -32.50 3.31 -9.19
N ARG A 381 -32.28 2.03 -9.54
CA ARG A 381 -33.29 0.97 -9.48
C ARG A 381 -32.61 -0.38 -9.21
N ALA A 382 -33.25 -1.21 -8.39
CA ALA A 382 -32.81 -2.57 -8.14
C ALA A 382 -34.02 -3.48 -7.89
N PHE A 383 -33.99 -4.70 -8.41
CA PHE A 383 -35.02 -5.70 -8.15
C PHE A 383 -34.73 -6.36 -6.81
N ILE A 384 -35.71 -6.42 -5.92
CA ILE A 384 -35.61 -7.02 -4.61
C ILE A 384 -35.95 -8.51 -4.73
N GLU A 385 -34.91 -9.32 -4.84
CA GLU A 385 -35.07 -10.75 -5.01
C GLU A 385 -35.57 -11.43 -3.73
N ARG A 386 -35.06 -10.97 -2.56
CA ARG A 386 -35.36 -11.57 -1.26
C ARG A 386 -35.19 -10.58 -0.12
N ILE A 387 -36.03 -10.77 0.90
CA ILE A 387 -35.86 -10.12 2.21
C ILE A 387 -35.90 -11.23 3.27
N THR A 388 -34.83 -11.41 4.03
CA THR A 388 -34.75 -12.43 5.07
C THR A 388 -34.39 -11.86 6.42
N THR A 389 -35.00 -12.41 7.48
CA THR A 389 -34.68 -12.20 8.88
C THR A 389 -34.06 -13.44 9.51
N ASP A 390 -33.95 -14.54 8.72
CA ASP A 390 -33.40 -15.80 9.16
C ASP A 390 -31.88 -15.69 9.30
N TYR A 391 -31.40 -15.86 10.53
CA TYR A 391 -29.99 -15.73 10.89
C TYR A 391 -29.13 -16.85 10.28
N ASP A 392 -29.67 -18.07 10.19
CA ASP A 392 -28.95 -19.19 9.60
C ASP A 392 -28.78 -19.02 8.10
N GLU A 393 -29.81 -18.55 7.42
CA GLU A 393 -29.75 -18.21 6.00
C GLU A 393 -28.69 -17.11 5.72
N ILE A 394 -28.68 -16.03 6.51
CA ILE A 394 -27.70 -14.94 6.38
C ILE A 394 -26.29 -15.48 6.60
N ARG A 395 -26.09 -16.33 7.59
CA ARG A 395 -24.81 -16.96 7.88
C ARG A 395 -24.33 -17.86 6.74
N LEU A 396 -25.22 -18.62 6.11
CA LEU A 396 -24.90 -19.43 4.94
C LEU A 396 -24.48 -18.57 3.74
N LEU A 397 -25.20 -17.50 3.45
CA LEU A 397 -24.83 -16.54 2.41
C LEU A 397 -23.42 -15.96 2.63
N LYS A 398 -23.09 -15.60 3.88
CA LYS A 398 -21.75 -15.11 4.25
C LYS A 398 -20.67 -16.18 4.08
N GLN A 399 -20.96 -17.42 4.42
CA GLN A 399 -20.01 -18.53 4.24
C GLN A 399 -19.78 -18.85 2.76
N ASP A 400 -20.83 -18.84 1.94
CA ASP A 400 -20.73 -19.10 0.50
C ASP A 400 -19.97 -17.99 -0.23
N GLU A 401 -20.14 -16.75 0.19
CA GLU A 401 -19.37 -15.65 -0.35
C GLU A 401 -17.87 -15.80 -0.05
N ARG A 402 -17.50 -16.16 1.18
CA ARG A 402 -16.10 -16.43 1.55
C ARG A 402 -15.47 -17.58 0.77
N LYS A 403 -16.26 -18.60 0.39
CA LYS A 403 -15.78 -19.72 -0.43
C LYS A 403 -15.57 -19.31 -1.90
N LYS A 404 -16.44 -18.46 -2.44
CA LYS A 404 -16.38 -18.01 -3.84
C LYS A 404 -15.27 -16.98 -4.07
N ASN A 405 -15.00 -16.15 -3.08
CA ASN A 405 -14.03 -15.07 -3.14
C ASN A 405 -13.04 -15.17 -1.97
N PRO A 406 -12.19 -16.21 -1.92
CA PRO A 406 -11.22 -16.34 -0.82
C PRO A 406 -10.19 -15.23 -0.78
N ASN A 407 -10.01 -14.50 -1.88
CA ASN A 407 -9.08 -13.38 -2.04
C ASN A 407 -9.74 -11.99 -2.05
N ASP A 408 -11.07 -11.93 -2.12
CA ASP A 408 -11.81 -10.67 -2.00
C ASP A 408 -12.02 -10.37 -0.52
N ILE A 409 -11.08 -9.64 0.07
CA ILE A 409 -11.27 -9.05 1.40
C ILE A 409 -12.27 -7.91 1.24
N PRO A 410 -13.33 -7.85 2.06
CA PRO A 410 -14.24 -6.71 2.03
C PRO A 410 -13.46 -5.45 2.42
N PHE A 411 -13.55 -4.43 1.57
CA PHE A 411 -13.08 -3.08 1.85
C PHE A 411 -13.81 -2.47 3.05
#